data_ad60b2fa4bbccbf7745f2a8b5e53c3b6
#
_entry.id   ad60b2fa4bbccbf7745f2a8b5e53c3b6
#
_cell.length_a   1.000
_cell.length_b   1.000
_cell.length_c   1.000
_cell.angle_alpha   90.00
_cell.angle_beta   90.00
_cell.angle_gamma   90.00
#
_symmetry.space_group_name_H-M   'P 1'
#
loop_
_entity.id
_entity.type
_entity.pdbx_description
1 polymer ?
#
loop_
_entity_poly.entity_id
_entity_poly.type
_entity_poly.pdbx_seq_one_letter_code
_entity_poly.pdbx_strand_id
1 'polypeptide(L)'
;MYAERLTDRYEVHVLTSRAIDYITWKDEYAAGEEMLNGVHVHRFSVAHPRVPADFDAINGRFLQGFLEPDEEEQWVEEQGPYLPELIDYLKAHEAEYEAFLFCTYLYYPTCMGVKAVAKKAITIPTAHDEPFLRMRIFDDVFQKPKAIFYNTAEEEKFVESKYHNAAIRSEIGGAGVVLPENVSPDAFREKYGFTNYLLYVGRIDEGK
;
A
#
# COMPACT_ATOMS: atom_id res chain seq x y z
N MET A 1 -6.51 2.30 10.75
CA MET A 1 -7.47 3.39 10.44
C MET A 1 -8.63 2.90 9.58
N TYR A 2 -8.46 2.37 8.35
CA TYR A 2 -9.58 1.76 7.61
C TYR A 2 -10.11 0.51 8.32
N ALA A 3 -9.24 -0.43 8.66
CA ALA A 3 -9.60 -1.70 9.27
C ALA A 3 -10.47 -1.53 10.51
N GLU A 4 -10.04 -0.74 11.48
CA GLU A 4 -10.77 -0.51 12.73
C GLU A 4 -12.15 0.14 12.52
N ARG A 5 -12.30 0.99 11.48
CA ARG A 5 -13.60 1.62 11.19
C ARG A 5 -14.57 0.72 10.45
N LEU A 6 -14.06 -0.33 9.81
CA LEU A 6 -14.89 -1.31 9.13
C LEU A 6 -15.45 -2.36 10.09
N THR A 7 -14.90 -2.50 11.30
CA THR A 7 -15.36 -3.50 12.29
C THR A 7 -16.79 -3.27 12.78
N ASP A 8 -17.32 -2.06 12.63
CA ASP A 8 -18.73 -1.77 12.96
C ASP A 8 -19.72 -2.53 12.04
N ARG A 9 -19.25 -3.01 10.87
CA ARG A 9 -20.11 -3.62 9.85
C ARG A 9 -19.63 -4.96 9.33
N TYR A 10 -18.35 -5.24 9.48
CA TYR A 10 -17.68 -6.41 8.89
C TYR A 10 -16.77 -7.07 9.90
N GLU A 11 -16.60 -8.36 9.76
CA GLU A 11 -15.44 -9.06 10.31
C GLU A 11 -14.22 -8.72 9.46
N VAL A 12 -13.22 -8.13 10.08
CA VAL A 12 -12.08 -7.54 9.37
C VAL A 12 -10.79 -8.29 9.70
N HIS A 13 -10.12 -8.75 8.66
CA HIS A 13 -8.82 -9.39 8.73
C HIS A 13 -7.77 -8.50 8.06
N VAL A 14 -6.67 -8.26 8.75
CA VAL A 14 -5.47 -7.60 8.20
C VAL A 14 -4.42 -8.65 7.98
N LEU A 15 -4.07 -8.86 6.70
CA LEU A 15 -3.03 -9.77 6.27
C LEU A 15 -1.76 -8.95 6.02
N THR A 16 -0.71 -9.18 6.78
CA THR A 16 0.49 -8.33 6.75
C THR A 16 1.77 -9.13 7.01
N SER A 17 2.92 -8.47 6.87
CA SER A 17 4.22 -9.05 7.23
C SER A 17 4.49 -8.97 8.73
N ARG A 18 5.56 -9.63 9.15
CA ARG A 18 6.15 -9.51 10.49
C ARG A 18 7.15 -8.35 10.60
N ALA A 19 7.39 -7.61 9.52
CA ALA A 19 8.35 -6.53 9.51
C ALA A 19 7.81 -5.27 10.20
N ILE A 20 8.71 -4.52 10.83
CA ILE A 20 8.43 -3.19 11.40
C ILE A 20 8.91 -2.10 10.43
N ASP A 21 10.04 -2.31 9.76
CA ASP A 21 10.61 -1.35 8.84
C ASP A 21 10.43 -1.76 7.37
N TYR A 22 10.40 -0.78 6.47
CA TYR A 22 10.26 -0.99 5.02
C TYR A 22 11.62 -0.98 4.29
N ILE A 23 12.74 -0.85 5.00
CA ILE A 23 14.08 -0.83 4.41
C ILE A 23 14.54 -2.26 4.18
N THR A 24 14.47 -3.08 5.22
CA THR A 24 14.95 -4.45 5.20
C THR A 24 13.83 -5.50 5.15
N TRP A 25 12.62 -5.14 5.55
CA TRP A 25 11.50 -6.08 5.73
C TRP A 25 11.83 -7.25 6.66
N LYS A 26 12.76 -7.07 7.58
CA LYS A 26 13.15 -8.11 8.53
C LYS A 26 11.99 -8.46 9.46
N ASP A 27 11.80 -9.76 9.69
CA ASP A 27 10.81 -10.25 10.65
C ASP A 27 11.17 -9.84 12.07
N GLU A 28 10.30 -9.08 12.72
CA GLU A 28 10.47 -8.59 14.09
C GLU A 28 9.25 -8.90 14.98
N TYR A 29 8.03 -8.84 14.43
CA TYR A 29 6.85 -9.30 15.17
C TYR A 29 6.79 -10.83 15.24
N ALA A 30 6.09 -11.35 16.27
CA ALA A 30 5.76 -12.76 16.33
C ALA A 30 4.91 -13.19 15.14
N ALA A 31 5.12 -14.42 14.65
CA ALA A 31 4.25 -15.02 13.65
C ALA A 31 2.89 -15.38 14.24
N GLY A 32 1.88 -15.47 13.38
CA GLY A 32 0.56 -15.98 13.74
C GLY A 32 -0.50 -14.87 13.79
N GLU A 33 -1.50 -15.13 14.57
CA GLU A 33 -2.73 -14.32 14.64
C GLU A 33 -2.87 -13.64 15.98
N GLU A 34 -3.39 -12.43 15.96
CA GLU A 34 -3.81 -11.72 17.17
C GLU A 34 -5.06 -10.87 16.89
N MET A 35 -5.79 -10.55 17.94
CA MET A 35 -6.87 -9.58 17.89
C MET A 35 -6.36 -8.22 18.34
N LEU A 36 -6.46 -7.20 17.47
CA LEU A 36 -6.03 -5.84 17.78
C LEU A 36 -7.16 -4.85 17.44
N ASN A 37 -7.70 -4.17 18.45
CA ASN A 37 -8.79 -3.19 18.31
C ASN A 37 -10.00 -3.72 17.50
N GLY A 38 -10.37 -4.98 17.71
CA GLY A 38 -11.48 -5.63 17.01
C GLY A 38 -11.16 -6.14 15.60
N VAL A 39 -9.89 -6.09 15.19
CA VAL A 39 -9.40 -6.55 13.90
C VAL A 39 -8.58 -7.83 14.09
N HIS A 40 -8.84 -8.85 13.28
CA HIS A 40 -7.99 -10.05 13.19
C HIS A 40 -6.72 -9.73 12.41
N VAL A 41 -5.57 -9.83 13.04
CA VAL A 41 -4.28 -9.54 12.39
C VAL A 41 -3.51 -10.83 12.19
N HIS A 42 -3.26 -11.16 10.92
CA HIS A 42 -2.46 -12.31 10.48
C HIS A 42 -1.10 -11.83 10.01
N ARG A 43 -0.02 -12.33 10.61
CA ARG A 43 1.34 -11.98 10.23
C ARG A 43 2.06 -13.14 9.57
N PHE A 44 2.41 -12.92 8.31
CA PHE A 44 3.18 -13.85 7.48
C PHE A 44 4.67 -13.55 7.56
N SER A 45 5.48 -14.59 7.58
CA SER A 45 6.94 -14.43 7.55
C SER A 45 7.38 -13.93 6.18
N VAL A 46 8.31 -12.98 6.17
CA VAL A 46 8.99 -12.55 4.95
C VAL A 46 9.94 -13.67 4.52
N ALA A 47 9.79 -14.17 3.30
CA ALA A 47 10.56 -15.33 2.82
C ALA A 47 12.06 -15.04 2.80
N HIS A 48 12.44 -13.83 2.44
CA HIS A 48 13.79 -13.29 2.65
C HIS A 48 13.72 -11.78 2.89
N PRO A 49 14.50 -11.23 3.81
CA PRO A 49 14.61 -9.79 3.99
C PRO A 49 15.19 -9.12 2.73
N ARG A 50 14.79 -7.87 2.49
CA ARG A 50 15.40 -7.06 1.44
C ARG A 50 16.87 -6.82 1.78
N VAL A 51 17.74 -7.02 0.79
CA VAL A 51 19.12 -6.57 0.82
C VAL A 51 19.19 -5.24 0.07
N PRO A 52 19.41 -4.09 0.74
CA PRO A 52 19.35 -2.78 0.09
C PRO A 52 20.24 -2.66 -1.14
N ALA A 53 21.45 -3.25 -1.11
CA ALA A 53 22.37 -3.20 -2.24
C ALA A 53 21.84 -3.95 -3.49
N ASP A 54 21.14 -5.07 -3.30
CA ASP A 54 20.57 -5.85 -4.40
C ASP A 54 19.37 -5.12 -4.99
N PHE A 55 18.51 -4.56 -4.14
CA PHE A 55 17.42 -3.70 -4.58
C PHE A 55 17.93 -2.45 -5.33
N ASP A 56 18.92 -1.76 -4.79
CA ASP A 56 19.50 -0.57 -5.43
C ASP A 56 20.10 -0.90 -6.81
N ALA A 57 20.69 -2.07 -6.97
CA ALA A 57 21.25 -2.52 -8.23
C ALA A 57 20.16 -2.72 -9.30
N ILE A 58 19.08 -3.45 -9.00
CA ILE A 58 17.98 -3.68 -9.96
C ILE A 58 17.19 -2.38 -10.20
N ASN A 59 16.97 -1.58 -9.16
CA ASN A 59 16.29 -0.28 -9.28
C ASN A 59 17.11 0.71 -10.12
N GLY A 60 18.43 0.71 -9.98
CA GLY A 60 19.34 1.53 -10.77
C GLY A 60 19.28 1.15 -12.26
N ARG A 61 19.20 -0.15 -12.61
CA ARG A 61 19.00 -0.62 -13.99
C ARG A 61 17.66 -0.15 -14.55
N PHE A 62 16.60 -0.26 -13.78
CA PHE A 62 15.28 0.24 -14.18
C PHE A 62 15.30 1.74 -14.48
N LEU A 63 15.90 2.56 -13.61
CA LEU A 63 15.96 4.02 -13.79
C LEU A 63 16.79 4.45 -15.01
N GLN A 64 17.72 3.60 -15.48
CA GLN A 64 18.51 3.83 -16.68
C GLN A 64 17.83 3.33 -17.97
N GLY A 65 16.79 2.51 -17.86
CA GLY A 65 16.13 1.94 -19.02
C GLY A 65 14.83 1.20 -18.64
N PHE A 66 14.61 0.07 -19.29
CA PHE A 66 13.49 -0.84 -18.99
C PHE A 66 14.06 -2.15 -18.46
N LEU A 67 13.25 -2.83 -17.64
CA LEU A 67 13.50 -4.20 -17.23
C LEU A 67 12.75 -5.15 -18.16
N GLU A 68 13.28 -6.34 -18.36
CA GLU A 68 12.54 -7.43 -18.96
C GLU A 68 11.50 -7.99 -17.98
N PRO A 69 10.47 -8.71 -18.45
CA PRO A 69 9.38 -9.16 -17.57
C PRO A 69 9.80 -9.95 -16.33
N ASP A 70 10.80 -10.82 -16.46
CA ASP A 70 11.36 -11.58 -15.32
C ASP A 70 12.17 -10.70 -14.36
N GLU A 71 12.80 -9.65 -14.87
CA GLU A 71 13.46 -8.64 -14.04
C GLU A 71 12.45 -7.73 -13.32
N GLU A 72 11.28 -7.45 -13.92
CA GLU A 72 10.20 -6.73 -13.23
C GLU A 72 9.63 -7.55 -12.06
N GLU A 73 9.50 -8.88 -12.20
CA GLU A 73 9.12 -9.77 -11.11
C GLU A 73 10.16 -9.74 -9.99
N GLN A 74 11.44 -9.88 -10.34
CA GLN A 74 12.52 -9.74 -9.38
C GLN A 74 12.51 -8.38 -8.67
N TRP A 75 12.26 -7.30 -9.41
CA TRP A 75 12.18 -5.95 -8.82
C TRP A 75 11.07 -5.88 -7.76
N VAL A 76 9.89 -6.45 -8.01
CA VAL A 76 8.77 -6.46 -7.05
C VAL A 76 9.08 -7.35 -5.84
N GLU A 77 9.78 -8.47 -6.02
CA GLU A 77 10.24 -9.31 -4.91
C GLU A 77 11.23 -8.57 -4.01
N GLU A 78 12.23 -7.91 -4.60
CA GLU A 78 13.22 -7.10 -3.88
C GLU A 78 12.60 -5.83 -3.25
N GLN A 79 11.60 -5.22 -3.90
CA GLN A 79 10.83 -4.13 -3.31
C GLN A 79 10.09 -4.61 -2.06
N GLY A 80 9.55 -5.79 -2.08
CA GLY A 80 8.96 -6.50 -0.95
C GLY A 80 7.66 -5.89 -0.40
N PRO A 81 7.28 -6.29 0.82
CA PRO A 81 7.82 -7.48 1.51
C PRO A 81 7.52 -8.75 0.72
N TYR A 82 8.50 -9.62 0.53
CA TYR A 82 8.31 -10.86 -0.23
C TYR A 82 7.55 -11.91 0.59
N LEU A 83 6.27 -12.06 0.30
CA LEU A 83 5.30 -12.84 1.07
C LEU A 83 4.58 -13.90 0.22
N PRO A 84 5.27 -14.92 -0.33
CA PRO A 84 4.61 -15.94 -1.14
C PRO A 84 3.54 -16.72 -0.36
N GLU A 85 3.74 -17.00 0.93
CA GLU A 85 2.75 -17.66 1.78
C GLU A 85 1.44 -16.86 1.91
N LEU A 86 1.51 -15.52 1.93
CA LEU A 86 0.31 -14.68 1.90
C LEU A 86 -0.46 -14.85 0.59
N ILE A 87 0.23 -14.93 -0.54
CA ILE A 87 -0.42 -15.13 -1.84
C ILE A 87 -1.10 -16.50 -1.91
N ASP A 88 -0.46 -17.53 -1.38
CA ASP A 88 -1.07 -18.87 -1.32
C ASP A 88 -2.26 -18.90 -0.36
N TYR A 89 -2.19 -18.19 0.77
CA TYR A 89 -3.32 -18.00 1.68
C TYR A 89 -4.50 -17.32 0.96
N LEU A 90 -4.27 -16.23 0.23
CA LEU A 90 -5.33 -15.55 -0.52
C LEU A 90 -6.05 -16.47 -1.48
N LYS A 91 -5.31 -17.30 -2.24
CA LYS A 91 -5.88 -18.26 -3.18
C LYS A 91 -6.71 -19.34 -2.47
N ALA A 92 -6.19 -19.86 -1.36
CA ALA A 92 -6.84 -20.95 -0.60
C ALA A 92 -8.13 -20.47 0.08
N HIS A 93 -8.16 -19.23 0.55
CA HIS A 93 -9.25 -18.67 1.34
C HIS A 93 -10.12 -17.64 0.57
N GLU A 94 -9.96 -17.50 -0.75
CA GLU A 94 -10.72 -16.51 -1.54
C GLU A 94 -12.23 -16.61 -1.30
N ALA A 95 -12.76 -17.82 -1.18
CA ALA A 95 -14.20 -18.06 -1.00
C ALA A 95 -14.74 -17.51 0.34
N GLU A 96 -13.92 -17.42 1.36
CA GLU A 96 -14.28 -17.01 2.73
C GLU A 96 -14.45 -15.50 2.88
N TYR A 97 -13.88 -14.70 1.98
CA TYR A 97 -13.91 -13.25 2.04
C TYR A 97 -14.85 -12.67 0.98
N GLU A 98 -15.53 -11.58 1.32
CA GLU A 98 -16.35 -10.83 0.36
C GLU A 98 -15.51 -9.94 -0.55
N ALA A 99 -14.43 -9.36 -0.02
CA ALA A 99 -13.51 -8.49 -0.73
C ALA A 99 -12.12 -8.48 -0.08
N PHE A 100 -11.12 -8.14 -0.89
CA PHE A 100 -9.75 -7.91 -0.45
C PHE A 100 -9.36 -6.48 -0.79
N LEU A 101 -8.97 -5.69 0.22
CA LEU A 101 -8.52 -4.32 0.04
C LEU A 101 -6.99 -4.30 -0.02
N PHE A 102 -6.44 -3.83 -1.12
CA PHE A 102 -5.00 -3.71 -1.34
C PHE A 102 -4.60 -2.23 -1.33
N CYS A 103 -3.69 -1.88 -0.42
CA CYS A 103 -3.22 -0.51 -0.25
C CYS A 103 -1.82 -0.34 -0.85
N THR A 104 -1.65 0.70 -1.66
CA THR A 104 -0.40 1.05 -2.35
C THR A 104 -0.01 0.01 -3.40
N TYR A 105 0.05 0.44 -4.67
CA TYR A 105 0.27 -0.47 -5.81
C TYR A 105 1.66 -1.11 -5.83
N LEU A 106 2.65 -0.41 -5.25
CA LEU A 106 4.09 -0.63 -5.45
C LEU A 106 4.64 -1.93 -4.84
N TYR A 107 3.95 -2.51 -3.89
CA TYR A 107 4.46 -3.61 -3.06
C TYR A 107 4.02 -4.98 -3.55
N TYR A 108 4.86 -5.99 -3.29
CA TYR A 108 4.63 -7.38 -3.65
C TYR A 108 3.23 -7.91 -3.26
N PRO A 109 2.72 -7.70 -2.03
CA PRO A 109 1.40 -8.18 -1.65
C PRO A 109 0.27 -7.63 -2.50
N THR A 110 0.34 -6.37 -2.91
CA THR A 110 -0.66 -5.76 -3.79
C THR A 110 -0.52 -6.28 -5.22
N CYS A 111 0.69 -6.24 -5.76
CA CYS A 111 0.96 -6.65 -7.12
C CYS A 111 0.54 -8.10 -7.38
N MET A 112 0.96 -9.03 -6.53
CA MET A 112 0.66 -10.45 -6.69
C MET A 112 -0.71 -10.83 -6.12
N GLY A 113 -1.17 -10.14 -5.06
CA GLY A 113 -2.48 -10.38 -4.46
C GLY A 113 -3.63 -10.03 -5.40
N VAL A 114 -3.57 -8.90 -6.10
CA VAL A 114 -4.58 -8.53 -7.10
C VAL A 114 -4.65 -9.58 -8.21
N LYS A 115 -3.50 -10.09 -8.69
CA LYS A 115 -3.47 -11.18 -9.68
C LYS A 115 -4.15 -12.46 -9.14
N ALA A 116 -3.97 -12.76 -7.87
CA ALA A 116 -4.50 -13.97 -7.25
C ALA A 116 -6.01 -13.94 -7.06
N VAL A 117 -6.59 -12.78 -6.65
CA VAL A 117 -8.01 -12.66 -6.23
C VAL A 117 -8.73 -11.49 -6.93
N ALA A 118 -8.42 -11.24 -8.19
CA ALA A 118 -8.86 -10.07 -8.96
C ALA A 118 -10.37 -9.78 -8.87
N LYS A 119 -11.21 -10.82 -8.90
CA LYS A 119 -12.68 -10.70 -8.86
C LYS A 119 -13.22 -10.12 -7.55
N LYS A 120 -12.44 -10.18 -6.50
CA LYS A 120 -12.77 -9.66 -5.16
C LYS A 120 -11.83 -8.54 -4.72
N ALA A 121 -10.82 -8.20 -5.54
CA ALA A 121 -9.84 -7.18 -5.23
C ALA A 121 -10.46 -5.77 -5.36
N ILE A 122 -10.19 -4.94 -4.35
CA ILE A 122 -10.40 -3.49 -4.37
C ILE A 122 -9.03 -2.87 -4.12
N THR A 123 -8.54 -2.05 -5.05
CA THR A 123 -7.25 -1.38 -4.90
C THR A 123 -7.41 0.04 -4.39
N ILE A 124 -6.51 0.46 -3.50
CA ILE A 124 -6.31 1.84 -3.04
C ILE A 124 -4.88 2.19 -3.46
N PRO A 125 -4.65 2.58 -4.73
CA PRO A 125 -3.32 2.51 -5.33
C PRO A 125 -2.32 3.52 -4.78
N THR A 126 -2.75 4.70 -4.33
CA THR A 126 -1.86 5.81 -3.93
C THR A 126 -0.86 6.19 -5.04
N ALA A 127 -1.34 6.15 -6.28
CA ALA A 127 -0.52 6.36 -7.46
C ALA A 127 -0.37 7.86 -7.79
N HIS A 128 0.80 8.22 -8.27
CA HIS A 128 1.10 9.54 -8.81
C HIS A 128 2.09 9.38 -9.99
N ASP A 129 2.39 10.46 -10.71
CA ASP A 129 3.29 10.38 -11.85
C ASP A 129 4.72 10.08 -11.40
N GLU A 130 5.08 8.82 -11.47
CA GLU A 130 6.39 8.31 -11.06
C GLU A 130 6.89 7.21 -12.02
N PRO A 131 8.23 7.02 -12.09
CA PRO A 131 8.84 6.10 -13.05
C PRO A 131 8.34 4.66 -12.97
N PHE A 132 8.04 4.17 -11.76
CA PHE A 132 7.67 2.76 -11.52
C PHE A 132 6.41 2.33 -12.26
N LEU A 133 5.49 3.26 -12.52
CA LEU A 133 4.29 2.99 -13.33
C LEU A 133 4.58 2.67 -14.81
N ARG A 134 5.84 2.67 -15.24
CA ARG A 134 6.25 2.19 -16.57
C ARG A 134 6.43 0.68 -16.63
N MET A 135 6.56 0.01 -15.48
CA MET A 135 6.66 -1.45 -15.40
C MET A 135 5.32 -2.09 -15.69
N ARG A 136 5.31 -3.08 -16.59
CA ARG A 136 4.08 -3.80 -17.00
C ARG A 136 3.53 -4.69 -15.90
N ILE A 137 4.36 -5.10 -14.97
CA ILE A 137 3.95 -5.95 -13.85
C ILE A 137 2.82 -5.31 -13.04
N PHE A 138 2.70 -3.97 -13.05
CA PHE A 138 1.64 -3.24 -12.37
C PHE A 138 0.36 -3.07 -13.19
N ASP A 139 0.35 -3.41 -14.49
CA ASP A 139 -0.85 -3.26 -15.32
C ASP A 139 -2.05 -3.97 -14.71
N ASP A 140 -1.85 -5.18 -14.18
CA ASP A 140 -2.91 -5.97 -13.56
C ASP A 140 -3.51 -5.32 -12.31
N VAL A 141 -2.73 -4.55 -11.56
CA VAL A 141 -3.20 -3.82 -10.37
C VAL A 141 -4.23 -2.75 -10.73
N PHE A 142 -4.11 -2.18 -11.94
CA PHE A 142 -4.98 -1.11 -12.41
C PHE A 142 -6.05 -1.57 -13.40
N GLN A 143 -5.89 -2.74 -14.02
CA GLN A 143 -6.80 -3.22 -15.07
C GLN A 143 -7.69 -4.41 -14.65
N LYS A 144 -7.35 -5.13 -13.58
CA LYS A 144 -8.05 -6.36 -13.19
C LYS A 144 -8.88 -6.30 -11.91
N PRO A 145 -8.72 -5.32 -11.00
CA PRO A 145 -9.49 -5.33 -9.76
C PRO A 145 -10.99 -5.14 -10.03
N LYS A 146 -11.81 -5.63 -9.11
CA LYS A 146 -13.27 -5.43 -9.10
C LYS A 146 -13.65 -3.96 -8.97
N ALA A 147 -12.86 -3.20 -8.21
CA ALA A 147 -13.05 -1.76 -8.02
C ALA A 147 -11.73 -1.08 -7.63
N ILE A 148 -11.67 0.25 -7.82
CA ILE A 148 -10.57 1.09 -7.40
C ILE A 148 -11.11 2.22 -6.53
N PHE A 149 -10.44 2.44 -5.40
CA PHE A 149 -10.77 3.52 -4.48
C PHE A 149 -9.63 4.53 -4.48
N TYR A 150 -9.86 5.67 -5.11
CA TYR A 150 -8.86 6.72 -5.26
C TYR A 150 -8.83 7.67 -4.07
N ASN A 151 -7.67 8.21 -3.74
CA ASN A 151 -7.54 9.23 -2.71
C ASN A 151 -7.95 10.61 -3.21
N THR A 152 -7.73 10.91 -4.50
CA THR A 152 -8.05 12.21 -5.10
C THR A 152 -8.57 12.05 -6.54
N ALA A 153 -9.27 13.09 -7.03
CA ALA A 153 -9.73 13.15 -8.42
C ALA A 153 -8.55 13.26 -9.42
N GLU A 154 -7.44 13.82 -8.99
CA GLU A 154 -6.21 13.91 -9.79
C GLU A 154 -5.59 12.54 -9.99
N GLU A 155 -5.54 11.72 -8.92
CA GLU A 155 -5.09 10.34 -9.00
C GLU A 155 -5.96 9.53 -9.97
N GLU A 156 -7.28 9.61 -9.85
CA GLU A 156 -8.22 8.93 -10.75
C GLU A 156 -7.96 9.30 -12.21
N LYS A 157 -7.97 10.60 -12.54
CA LYS A 157 -7.72 11.10 -13.90
C LYS A 157 -6.38 10.63 -14.45
N PHE A 158 -5.33 10.67 -13.63
CA PHE A 158 -4.00 10.23 -14.02
C PHE A 158 -4.00 8.74 -14.36
N VAL A 159 -4.52 7.90 -13.45
CA VAL A 159 -4.58 6.45 -13.64
C VAL A 159 -5.46 6.07 -14.82
N GLU A 160 -6.65 6.66 -14.97
CA GLU A 160 -7.52 6.40 -16.12
C GLU A 160 -6.87 6.77 -17.44
N SER A 161 -6.17 7.91 -17.50
CA SER A 161 -5.47 8.33 -18.72
C SER A 161 -4.35 7.38 -19.12
N LYS A 162 -3.69 6.78 -18.14
CA LYS A 162 -2.55 5.88 -18.35
C LYS A 162 -2.97 4.45 -18.67
N TYR A 163 -3.91 3.89 -17.91
CA TYR A 163 -4.29 2.49 -17.98
C TYR A 163 -5.58 2.23 -18.76
N HIS A 164 -6.28 3.30 -19.20
CA HIS A 164 -7.55 3.23 -19.93
C HIS A 164 -8.61 2.37 -19.21
N ASN A 165 -8.68 2.48 -17.89
CA ASN A 165 -9.46 1.64 -17.00
C ASN A 165 -10.77 2.26 -16.50
N ALA A 166 -11.27 3.31 -17.13
CA ALA A 166 -12.52 4.00 -16.77
C ALA A 166 -13.78 3.09 -16.75
N ALA A 167 -13.69 1.87 -17.30
CA ALA A 167 -14.76 0.88 -17.20
C ALA A 167 -14.79 0.14 -15.85
N ILE A 168 -13.72 0.21 -15.07
CA ILE A 168 -13.67 -0.36 -13.72
C ILE A 168 -14.41 0.59 -12.77
N ARG A 169 -15.27 0.02 -11.92
CA ARG A 169 -15.94 0.82 -10.90
C ARG A 169 -14.93 1.54 -10.02
N SER A 170 -15.09 2.85 -9.87
CA SER A 170 -14.24 3.67 -9.01
C SER A 170 -15.04 4.55 -8.06
N GLU A 171 -14.40 4.97 -6.99
CA GLU A 171 -14.89 5.96 -6.03
C GLU A 171 -13.72 6.78 -5.50
N ILE A 172 -13.97 8.07 -5.23
CA ILE A 172 -12.98 8.96 -4.59
C ILE A 172 -13.35 9.12 -3.13
N GLY A 173 -12.55 8.60 -2.22
CA GLY A 173 -12.85 8.62 -0.79
C GLY A 173 -11.93 9.51 0.03
N GLY A 174 -10.75 9.78 -0.45
CA GLY A 174 -9.74 10.53 0.28
C GLY A 174 -9.24 9.85 1.56
N ALA A 175 -8.41 10.55 2.31
CA ALA A 175 -7.92 10.14 3.61
C ALA A 175 -8.60 10.96 4.72
N GLY A 176 -9.44 10.32 5.52
CA GLY A 176 -10.07 10.97 6.67
C GLY A 176 -9.11 11.17 7.83
N VAL A 177 -9.24 12.28 8.54
CA VAL A 177 -8.50 12.58 9.78
C VAL A 177 -9.47 12.72 10.95
N VAL A 178 -9.08 12.21 12.11
CA VAL A 178 -9.79 12.49 13.36
C VAL A 178 -9.22 13.78 13.92
N LEU A 179 -10.05 14.79 14.02
CA LEU A 179 -9.67 16.03 14.68
C LEU A 179 -9.74 15.86 16.19
N PRO A 180 -8.74 16.33 16.94
CA PRO A 180 -8.82 16.34 18.40
C PRO A 180 -9.97 17.21 18.88
N GLU A 181 -10.71 16.75 19.90
CA GLU A 181 -11.84 17.51 20.48
C GLU A 181 -11.38 18.79 21.19
N ASN A 182 -10.17 18.76 21.76
CA ASN A 182 -9.62 19.88 22.53
C ASN A 182 -8.35 20.41 21.86
N VAL A 183 -8.51 21.46 21.06
CA VAL A 183 -7.39 22.16 20.42
C VAL A 183 -7.21 23.51 21.11
N SER A 184 -6.06 23.74 21.74
CA SER A 184 -5.70 25.02 22.36
C SER A 184 -4.51 25.67 21.63
N PRO A 185 -4.76 26.62 20.72
CA PRO A 185 -3.69 27.41 20.10
C PRO A 185 -2.84 28.18 21.11
N ASP A 186 -3.45 28.59 22.23
CA ASP A 186 -2.76 29.34 23.24
C ASP A 186 -1.75 28.48 24.03
N ALA A 187 -2.11 27.23 24.34
CA ALA A 187 -1.16 26.30 24.94
C ALA A 187 0.07 26.04 24.05
N PHE A 188 -0.10 26.03 22.74
CA PHE A 188 1.01 25.94 21.81
C PHE A 188 1.89 27.18 21.84
N ARG A 189 1.27 28.39 21.81
CA ARG A 189 1.99 29.68 21.90
C ARG A 189 2.77 29.80 23.21
N GLU A 190 2.15 29.45 24.31
CA GLU A 190 2.79 29.46 25.65
C GLU A 190 3.98 28.50 25.68
N LYS A 191 3.84 27.31 25.14
CA LYS A 191 4.90 26.27 25.15
C LYS A 191 6.08 26.61 24.26
N TYR A 192 5.83 27.15 23.06
CA TYR A 192 6.86 27.32 22.01
C TYR A 192 7.21 28.78 21.72
N GLY A 193 6.49 29.77 22.22
CA GLY A 193 6.74 31.17 22.03
C GLY A 193 6.44 31.74 20.62
N PHE A 194 5.80 30.94 19.75
CA PHE A 194 5.49 31.36 18.38
C PHE A 194 4.14 32.08 18.32
N THR A 195 4.12 33.27 17.71
CA THR A 195 2.89 34.06 17.53
C THR A 195 2.45 34.20 16.06
N ASN A 196 3.42 34.33 15.16
CA ASN A 196 3.18 34.40 13.71
C ASN A 196 4.12 33.41 13.02
N TYR A 197 3.58 32.32 12.45
CA TYR A 197 4.38 31.30 11.80
C TYR A 197 3.60 30.62 10.68
N LEU A 198 4.33 30.08 9.73
CA LEU A 198 3.85 29.10 8.77
C LEU A 198 4.30 27.73 9.23
N LEU A 199 3.38 26.77 9.29
CA LEU A 199 3.68 25.41 9.68
C LEU A 199 3.67 24.51 8.43
N TYR A 200 4.79 23.84 8.17
CA TYR A 200 4.87 22.74 7.23
C TYR A 200 4.99 21.43 8.01
N VAL A 201 4.11 20.48 7.70
CA VAL A 201 4.14 19.12 8.29
C VAL A 201 4.33 18.13 7.16
N GLY A 202 5.45 17.45 7.14
CA GLY A 202 5.76 16.47 6.09
C GLY A 202 7.22 16.03 6.14
N ARG A 203 7.54 15.04 5.29
CA ARG A 203 8.92 14.64 5.09
C ARG A 203 9.70 15.78 4.42
N ILE A 204 10.90 16.03 4.88
CA ILE A 204 11.83 16.95 4.23
C ILE A 204 12.73 16.13 3.32
N ASP A 205 12.55 16.23 2.03
CA ASP A 205 13.35 15.61 1.00
C ASP A 205 13.51 16.54 -0.22
N GLU A 206 14.42 16.20 -1.15
CA GLU A 206 14.72 17.02 -2.31
C GLU A 206 13.54 17.18 -3.31
N GLY A 207 12.53 16.32 -3.20
CA GLY A 207 11.34 16.33 -4.08
C GLY A 207 10.19 17.20 -3.55
N LYS A 208 10.37 17.91 -2.42
CA LYS A 208 9.31 18.70 -1.78
C LYS A 208 9.71 20.11 -1.46
#